data_c564a66be8484d84728d4099e56b8b66
#
_entry.id   c564a66be8484d84728d4099e56b8b66
#
_cell.length_a   1.000
_cell.length_b   1.000
_cell.length_c   1.000
_cell.angle_alpha   90.00
_cell.angle_beta   90.00
_cell.angle_gamma   90.00
#
_symmetry.space_group_name_H-M   'P 1'
#
loop_
_entity.id
_entity.type
_entity.pdbx_description
1 polymer ?
#
loop_
_entity_poly.entity_id
_entity_poly.type
_entity_poly.pdbx_seq_one_letter_code
_entity_poly.pdbx_strand_id
1 'polypeptide(L)'
;LGGEDYFEQNGLQSIRYYEDMARGHKYPIVGSTDSHDATIENRIAFLCSTMVFSPENERCALIDSIKKLRSVAIDTLSKEFRVVGELRYATYACFLLQHYFPMHDDACFEEGRLMKQAVYGTEEEKEEAIKALGMMNGRMKRMREKYFAF
;
A
#
# COMPACT_ATOMS: atom_id res chain seq x y z
N LEU A 1 4.40 -7.70 11.13
CA LEU A 1 4.28 -6.41 11.80
C LEU A 1 2.80 -6.12 12.02
N GLY A 2 2.42 -5.69 13.18
CA GLY A 2 1.02 -5.48 13.58
C GLY A 2 0.69 -4.02 13.94
N GLY A 3 -0.58 -3.70 13.91
CA GLY A 3 -1.11 -2.34 14.03
C GLY A 3 -1.11 -1.69 15.39
N GLU A 4 -1.29 -2.37 16.50
CA GLU A 4 -1.56 -1.68 17.78
C GLU A 4 -0.42 -1.57 18.80
N ASP A 5 0.53 -2.47 18.88
CA ASP A 5 1.64 -2.41 19.85
C ASP A 5 2.99 -2.15 19.16
N TYR A 6 3.13 -1.04 18.58
CA TYR A 6 3.76 -0.80 17.33
C TYR A 6 5.24 -0.55 17.37
N PHE A 7 5.63 0.26 18.30
CA PHE A 7 6.92 0.89 18.18
C PHE A 7 8.06 -0.06 18.55
N GLU A 8 7.93 -0.71 19.69
CA GLU A 8 8.94 -1.62 20.20
C GLU A 8 8.84 -2.99 19.54
N GLN A 9 7.63 -3.52 19.44
CA GLN A 9 7.42 -4.86 18.90
C GLN A 9 7.75 -4.97 17.41
N ASN A 10 7.33 -4.02 16.59
CA ASN A 10 7.66 -4.00 15.17
C ASN A 10 9.17 -3.84 14.94
N GLY A 11 9.85 -3.05 15.78
CA GLY A 11 11.29 -2.94 15.77
C GLY A 11 11.98 -4.27 16.08
N LEU A 12 11.59 -4.93 17.18
CA LEU A 12 12.13 -6.22 17.59
C LEU A 12 11.85 -7.31 16.55
N GLN A 13 10.64 -7.36 16.00
CA GLN A 13 10.29 -8.31 14.93
C GLN A 13 11.13 -8.09 13.67
N SER A 14 11.42 -6.85 13.32
CA SER A 14 12.26 -6.50 12.18
C SER A 14 13.69 -6.97 12.38
N ILE A 15 14.25 -6.74 13.56
CA ILE A 15 15.60 -7.21 13.92
C ILE A 15 15.65 -8.74 13.86
N ARG A 16 14.70 -9.41 14.50
CA ARG A 16 14.61 -10.86 14.50
C ARG A 16 14.50 -11.45 13.09
N TYR A 17 13.67 -10.84 12.24
CA TYR A 17 13.57 -11.26 10.84
C TYR A 17 14.93 -11.24 10.15
N TYR A 18 15.68 -10.15 10.24
CA TYR A 18 16.99 -10.05 9.60
C TYR A 18 18.04 -10.97 10.21
N GLU A 19 18.01 -11.18 11.53
CA GLU A 19 18.88 -12.15 12.19
C GLU A 19 18.60 -13.59 11.73
N ASP A 20 17.33 -13.97 11.64
CA ASP A 20 16.93 -15.30 11.17
C ASP A 20 17.31 -15.50 9.71
N MET A 21 17.07 -14.49 8.86
CA MET A 21 17.50 -14.52 7.46
C MET A 21 19.02 -14.68 7.32
N ALA A 22 19.81 -13.99 8.14
CA ALA A 22 21.26 -14.09 8.17
C ALA A 22 21.75 -15.48 8.63
N ARG A 23 20.99 -16.15 9.51
CA ARG A 23 21.25 -17.54 9.94
C ARG A 23 20.77 -18.59 8.93
N GLY A 24 20.16 -18.18 7.82
CA GLY A 24 19.64 -19.07 6.77
C GLY A 24 18.21 -19.53 6.97
N HIS A 25 17.51 -19.05 7.99
CA HIS A 25 16.08 -19.32 8.21
C HIS A 25 15.25 -18.37 7.35
N LYS A 26 14.87 -18.83 6.17
CA LYS A 26 14.14 -18.03 5.19
C LYS A 26 12.63 -18.21 5.31
N TYR A 27 11.93 -17.15 5.61
CA TYR A 27 10.47 -17.10 5.64
C TYR A 27 9.96 -15.72 5.17
N PRO A 28 8.74 -15.64 4.60
CA PRO A 28 8.19 -14.35 4.16
C PRO A 28 7.82 -13.47 5.35
N ILE A 29 7.88 -12.15 5.15
CA ILE A 29 7.37 -11.18 6.10
C ILE A 29 6.14 -10.48 5.50
N VAL A 30 5.17 -10.23 6.35
CA VAL A 30 3.93 -9.51 6.03
C VAL A 30 3.63 -8.47 7.09
N GLY A 31 2.99 -7.38 6.69
CA GLY A 31 2.40 -6.39 7.57
C GLY A 31 0.88 -6.60 7.65
N SER A 32 0.31 -6.41 8.82
CA SER A 32 -1.13 -6.48 9.06
C SER A 32 -1.59 -5.25 9.80
N THR A 33 -2.74 -4.72 9.41
CA THR A 33 -3.32 -3.53 10.06
C THR A 33 -3.87 -3.81 11.44
N ASP A 34 -4.27 -5.07 11.70
CA ASP A 34 -5.04 -5.47 12.88
C ASP A 34 -6.30 -4.60 13.10
N SER A 35 -6.87 -4.10 12.01
CA SER A 35 -8.02 -3.21 12.07
C SER A 35 -9.28 -3.98 12.47
N HIS A 36 -9.93 -3.54 13.54
CA HIS A 36 -11.17 -4.10 14.07
C HIS A 36 -12.40 -3.24 13.73
N ASP A 37 -12.20 -2.08 13.12
CA ASP A 37 -13.24 -1.13 12.81
C ASP A 37 -13.03 -0.51 11.42
N ALA A 38 -14.12 -0.31 10.69
CA ALA A 38 -14.15 0.32 9.37
C ALA A 38 -14.48 1.84 9.43
N THR A 39 -14.45 2.46 10.60
CA THR A 39 -14.73 3.88 10.73
C THR A 39 -13.61 4.74 10.17
N ILE A 40 -13.99 5.92 9.61
CA ILE A 40 -13.05 6.89 9.03
C ILE A 40 -12.02 7.38 10.06
N GLU A 41 -12.33 7.30 11.33
CA GLU A 41 -11.45 7.71 12.43
C GLU A 41 -10.29 6.73 12.63
N ASN A 42 -10.48 5.48 12.25
CA ASN A 42 -9.47 4.44 12.39
C ASN A 42 -8.66 4.27 11.10
N ARG A 43 -7.79 5.25 10.81
CA ARG A 43 -6.88 5.23 9.65
C ARG A 43 -5.77 4.16 9.74
N ILE A 44 -5.80 3.32 10.76
CA ILE A 44 -4.83 2.26 11.02
C ILE A 44 -4.74 1.30 9.84
N ALA A 45 -5.83 1.11 9.07
CA ALA A 45 -5.87 0.26 7.89
C ALA A 45 -4.80 0.59 6.82
N PHE A 46 -4.28 1.81 6.81
CA PHE A 46 -3.26 2.26 5.85
C PHE A 46 -1.84 2.29 6.44
N LEU A 47 -1.70 2.02 7.71
CA LEU A 47 -0.49 2.31 8.47
C LEU A 47 0.46 1.11 8.57
N CYS A 48 -0.11 -0.12 8.54
CA CYS A 48 0.64 -1.36 8.41
C CYS A 48 0.09 -2.17 7.24
N SER A 49 0.93 -2.49 6.27
CA SER A 49 0.49 -3.18 5.05
C SER A 49 1.56 -4.12 4.50
N THR A 50 1.14 -4.98 3.59
CA THR A 50 2.04 -5.85 2.83
C THR A 50 2.07 -5.41 1.38
N MET A 51 3.25 -5.16 0.84
CA MET A 51 3.44 -5.03 -0.60
C MET A 51 3.95 -6.36 -1.17
N VAL A 52 3.23 -6.90 -2.15
CA VAL A 52 3.57 -8.16 -2.81
C VAL A 52 3.98 -7.88 -4.25
N PHE A 53 5.16 -8.37 -4.63
CA PHE A 53 5.68 -8.25 -6.00
C PHE A 53 5.32 -9.52 -6.78
N SER A 54 4.23 -9.44 -7.53
CA SER A 54 3.68 -10.56 -8.30
C SER A 54 3.61 -10.22 -9.78
N PRO A 55 3.85 -11.19 -10.68
CA PRO A 55 3.69 -10.97 -12.13
C PRO A 55 2.22 -10.76 -12.52
N GLU A 56 1.29 -11.29 -11.73
CA GLU A 56 -0.15 -11.25 -12.00
C GLU A 56 -0.93 -10.95 -10.74
N ASN A 57 -2.07 -10.25 -10.89
CA ASN A 57 -3.01 -9.98 -9.80
C ASN A 57 -4.01 -11.14 -9.63
N GLU A 58 -3.46 -12.36 -9.46
CA GLU A 58 -4.20 -13.59 -9.28
C GLU A 58 -3.83 -14.25 -7.96
N ARG A 59 -4.81 -14.87 -7.29
CA ARG A 59 -4.64 -15.46 -5.96
C ARG A 59 -3.44 -16.40 -5.87
N CYS A 60 -3.30 -17.30 -6.84
CA CYS A 60 -2.20 -18.28 -6.83
C CYS A 60 -0.84 -17.59 -7.03
N ALA A 61 -0.76 -16.62 -7.94
CA ALA A 61 0.46 -15.86 -8.20
C ALA A 61 0.88 -15.02 -7.00
N LEU A 62 -0.06 -14.41 -6.28
CA LEU A 62 0.19 -13.68 -5.04
C LEU A 62 0.73 -14.60 -3.93
N ILE A 63 0.09 -15.74 -3.70
CA ILE A 63 0.53 -16.73 -2.70
C ILE A 63 1.94 -17.24 -3.03
N ASP A 64 2.20 -17.57 -4.28
CA ASP A 64 3.51 -18.02 -4.75
C ASP A 64 4.59 -16.94 -4.58
N SER A 65 4.24 -15.70 -4.84
CA SER A 65 5.16 -14.57 -4.67
C SER A 65 5.52 -14.38 -3.19
N ILE A 66 4.57 -14.46 -2.28
CA ILE A 66 4.83 -14.41 -0.83
C ILE A 66 5.75 -15.58 -0.42
N LYS A 67 5.44 -16.81 -0.82
CA LYS A 67 6.27 -17.98 -0.52
C LYS A 67 7.70 -17.88 -1.06
N LYS A 68 7.88 -17.19 -2.18
CA LYS A 68 9.18 -16.90 -2.80
C LYS A 68 9.89 -15.66 -2.22
N LEU A 69 9.45 -15.17 -1.06
CA LEU A 69 9.99 -14.01 -0.35
C LEU A 69 9.89 -12.69 -1.15
N ARG A 70 8.90 -12.58 -2.04
CA ARG A 70 8.64 -11.39 -2.84
C ARG A 70 7.59 -10.49 -2.18
N SER A 71 7.65 -10.40 -0.86
CA SER A 71 6.81 -9.50 -0.07
C SER A 71 7.65 -8.66 0.87
N VAL A 72 7.15 -7.48 1.18
CA VAL A 72 7.70 -6.61 2.21
C VAL A 72 6.59 -6.15 3.14
N ALA A 73 6.90 -6.06 4.43
CA ALA A 73 6.05 -5.44 5.42
C ALA A 73 6.37 -3.95 5.50
N ILE A 74 5.33 -3.14 5.50
CA ILE A 74 5.43 -1.67 5.57
C ILE A 74 4.76 -1.23 6.86
N ASP A 75 5.48 -0.43 7.64
CA ASP A 75 5.00 0.22 8.85
C ASP A 75 5.22 1.73 8.69
N THR A 76 4.14 2.46 8.48
CA THR A 76 4.14 3.93 8.38
C THR A 76 3.65 4.60 9.67
N LEU A 77 3.32 3.81 10.70
CA LEU A 77 2.90 4.31 12.02
C LEU A 77 4.08 4.86 12.80
N SER A 78 5.21 4.17 12.74
CA SER A 78 6.39 4.62 13.44
C SER A 78 6.95 5.86 12.76
N LYS A 79 7.45 6.81 13.55
CA LYS A 79 8.14 7.99 13.02
C LYS A 79 9.34 7.63 12.15
N GLU A 80 9.85 6.42 12.29
CA GLU A 80 11.03 5.92 11.57
C GLU A 80 10.69 5.31 10.20
N PHE A 81 9.42 5.13 9.88
CA PHE A 81 9.00 4.55 8.61
C PHE A 81 9.79 3.29 8.24
N ARG A 82 9.21 2.12 8.50
CA ARG A 82 9.89 0.84 8.30
C ARG A 82 9.39 0.11 7.07
N VAL A 83 10.33 -0.35 6.25
CA VAL A 83 10.06 -1.29 5.15
C VAL A 83 10.97 -2.50 5.36
N VAL A 84 10.37 -3.65 5.65
CA VAL A 84 11.08 -4.85 6.07
C VAL A 84 10.84 -5.98 5.08
N GLY A 85 11.92 -6.57 4.58
CA GLY A 85 11.90 -7.64 3.60
C GLY A 85 13.25 -7.83 2.93
N GLU A 86 13.31 -8.61 1.86
CA GLU A 86 14.53 -8.72 1.06
C GLU A 86 14.92 -7.34 0.50
N LEU A 87 16.21 -7.00 0.57
CA LEU A 87 16.73 -5.67 0.27
C LEU A 87 16.27 -5.13 -1.09
N ARG A 88 16.26 -5.96 -2.13
CA ARG A 88 15.82 -5.61 -3.47
C ARG A 88 14.38 -5.10 -3.48
N TYR A 89 13.48 -5.82 -2.83
CA TYR A 89 12.06 -5.47 -2.76
C TYR A 89 11.81 -4.32 -1.80
N ALA A 90 12.53 -4.27 -0.67
CA ALA A 90 12.44 -3.16 0.28
C ALA A 90 12.85 -1.83 -0.38
N THR A 91 13.95 -1.81 -1.14
CA THR A 91 14.41 -0.63 -1.87
C THR A 91 13.38 -0.16 -2.89
N TYR A 92 12.79 -1.10 -3.66
CA TYR A 92 11.76 -0.73 -4.64
C TYR A 92 10.47 -0.29 -3.98
N ALA A 93 10.08 -0.89 -2.87
CA ALA A 93 8.94 -0.44 -2.07
C ALA A 93 9.14 1.00 -1.56
N CYS A 94 10.31 1.32 -1.02
CA CYS A 94 10.65 2.70 -0.62
C CYS A 94 10.52 3.68 -1.79
N PHE A 95 11.01 3.31 -2.97
CA PHE A 95 10.85 4.13 -4.17
C PHE A 95 9.37 4.36 -4.51
N LEU A 96 8.54 3.32 -4.50
CA LEU A 96 7.10 3.46 -4.77
C LEU A 96 6.39 4.31 -3.71
N LEU A 97 6.73 4.15 -2.44
CA LEU A 97 6.17 4.93 -1.33
C LEU A 97 6.52 6.42 -1.41
N GLN A 98 7.67 6.77 -1.98
CA GLN A 98 8.09 8.15 -2.15
C GLN A 98 7.56 8.80 -3.44
N HIS A 99 7.38 8.03 -4.50
CA HIS A 99 7.14 8.59 -5.84
C HIS A 99 5.81 8.21 -6.47
N TYR A 100 5.32 6.99 -6.24
CA TYR A 100 4.08 6.51 -6.84
C TYR A 100 2.87 6.73 -5.93
N PHE A 101 2.93 6.25 -4.69
CA PHE A 101 1.76 6.27 -3.81
C PHE A 101 1.26 7.68 -3.48
N PRO A 102 2.08 8.72 -3.26
CA PRO A 102 1.55 10.06 -3.04
C PRO A 102 0.69 10.54 -4.22
N MET A 103 1.16 10.35 -5.45
CA MET A 103 0.38 10.74 -6.64
C MET A 103 -0.87 9.88 -6.85
N HIS A 104 -0.77 8.57 -6.53
CA HIS A 104 -1.88 7.63 -6.59
C HIS A 104 -2.96 8.02 -5.58
N ASP A 105 -2.58 8.29 -4.34
CA ASP A 105 -3.50 8.60 -3.27
C ASP A 105 -4.19 9.95 -3.49
N ASP A 106 -3.45 10.96 -3.95
CA ASP A 106 -4.01 12.25 -4.35
C ASP A 106 -5.06 12.07 -5.47
N ALA A 107 -4.76 11.25 -6.48
CA ALA A 107 -5.69 10.97 -7.56
C ALA A 107 -6.94 10.23 -7.06
N CYS A 108 -6.77 9.21 -6.21
CA CYS A 108 -7.89 8.48 -5.61
C CYS A 108 -8.76 9.38 -4.72
N PHE A 109 -8.14 10.28 -3.96
CA PHE A 109 -8.84 11.23 -3.12
C PHE A 109 -9.69 12.19 -3.93
N GLU A 110 -9.12 12.73 -5.02
CA GLU A 110 -9.82 13.64 -5.94
C GLU A 110 -10.98 12.93 -6.65
N GLU A 111 -10.74 11.73 -7.19
CA GLU A 111 -11.80 10.91 -7.80
C GLU A 111 -12.91 10.58 -6.81
N GLY A 112 -12.57 10.17 -5.57
CA GLY A 112 -13.54 9.88 -4.52
C GLY A 112 -14.38 11.10 -4.12
N ARG A 113 -13.76 12.28 -4.04
CA ARG A 113 -14.46 13.54 -3.78
C ARG A 113 -15.46 13.87 -4.89
N LEU A 114 -15.04 13.77 -6.16
CA LEU A 114 -15.90 14.01 -7.31
C LEU A 114 -17.02 12.98 -7.42
N MET A 115 -16.75 11.69 -7.14
CA MET A 115 -17.79 10.66 -7.09
C MET A 115 -18.85 10.98 -6.03
N LYS A 116 -18.43 11.41 -4.85
CA LYS A 116 -19.36 11.85 -3.79
C LYS A 116 -20.20 13.05 -4.24
N GLN A 117 -19.60 14.02 -4.89
CA GLN A 117 -20.27 15.20 -5.42
C GLN A 117 -21.26 14.82 -6.53
N ALA A 118 -20.89 13.90 -7.43
CA ALA A 118 -21.77 13.39 -8.50
C ALA A 118 -23.01 12.64 -7.95
N VAL A 119 -22.92 12.05 -6.75
CA VAL A 119 -24.05 11.33 -6.13
C VAL A 119 -24.91 12.23 -5.27
N TYR A 120 -24.31 13.09 -4.45
CA TYR A 120 -25.01 13.82 -3.39
C TYR A 120 -25.06 15.34 -3.60
N GLY A 121 -24.42 15.87 -4.64
CA GLY A 121 -24.42 17.31 -4.95
C GLY A 121 -25.73 17.82 -5.52
N THR A 122 -25.81 19.13 -5.71
CA THR A 122 -26.85 19.78 -6.52
C THR A 122 -26.75 19.35 -7.98
N GLU A 123 -27.77 19.63 -8.81
CA GLU A 123 -27.70 19.21 -10.24
C GLU A 123 -26.51 19.85 -10.96
N GLU A 124 -26.18 21.11 -10.67
CA GLU A 124 -25.04 21.81 -11.23
C GLU A 124 -23.71 21.17 -10.80
N GLU A 125 -23.56 20.87 -9.49
CA GLU A 125 -22.39 20.19 -8.95
C GLU A 125 -22.21 18.76 -9.51
N LYS A 126 -23.30 18.05 -9.75
CA LYS A 126 -23.28 16.72 -10.38
C LYS A 126 -22.75 16.78 -11.80
N GLU A 127 -23.24 17.72 -12.61
CA GLU A 127 -22.79 17.88 -14.00
C GLU A 127 -21.29 18.22 -14.07
N GLU A 128 -20.84 19.14 -13.23
CA GLU A 128 -19.41 19.49 -13.13
C GLU A 128 -18.56 18.32 -12.69
N ALA A 129 -18.97 17.56 -11.68
CA ALA A 129 -18.25 16.41 -11.18
C ALA A 129 -18.16 15.30 -12.22
N ILE A 130 -19.24 14.99 -12.95
CA ILE A 130 -19.24 13.99 -14.03
C ILE A 130 -18.29 14.41 -15.16
N LYS A 131 -18.30 15.68 -15.53
CA LYS A 131 -17.39 16.23 -16.54
C LYS A 131 -15.92 16.09 -16.10
N ALA A 132 -15.63 16.45 -14.85
CA ALA A 132 -14.28 16.34 -14.28
C ALA A 132 -13.80 14.88 -14.20
N LEU A 133 -14.65 13.94 -13.76
CA LEU A 133 -14.36 12.50 -13.76
C LEU A 133 -14.06 11.99 -15.18
N GLY A 134 -14.80 12.46 -16.18
CA GLY A 134 -14.54 12.12 -17.57
C GLY A 134 -13.13 12.55 -18.04
N MET A 135 -12.64 13.71 -17.60
CA MET A 135 -11.28 14.19 -17.92
C MET A 135 -10.18 13.36 -17.20
N MET A 136 -10.50 12.77 -16.06
CA MET A 136 -9.56 11.94 -15.30
C MET A 136 -9.45 10.50 -15.85
N ASN A 137 -10.33 10.13 -16.78
CA ASN A 137 -10.36 8.78 -17.34
C ASN A 137 -8.99 8.34 -17.86
N GLY A 138 -8.57 7.13 -17.47
CA GLY A 138 -7.28 6.54 -17.83
C GLY A 138 -6.06 7.13 -17.09
N ARG A 139 -6.23 8.13 -16.20
CA ARG A 139 -5.12 8.69 -15.40
C ARG A 139 -4.40 7.61 -14.60
N MET A 140 -5.15 6.79 -13.86
CA MET A 140 -4.61 5.70 -13.06
C MET A 140 -3.90 4.63 -13.91
N LYS A 141 -4.43 4.33 -15.09
CA LYS A 141 -3.78 3.41 -16.03
C LYS A 141 -2.42 3.93 -16.47
N ARG A 142 -2.36 5.20 -16.92
CA ARG A 142 -1.10 5.84 -17.33
C ARG A 142 -0.07 5.92 -16.20
N MET A 143 -0.52 6.19 -14.96
CA MET A 143 0.36 6.17 -13.80
C MET A 143 0.96 4.79 -13.56
N ARG A 144 0.14 3.73 -13.57
CA ARG A 144 0.62 2.35 -13.43
C ARG A 144 1.61 1.98 -14.53
N GLU A 145 1.29 2.28 -15.78
CA GLU A 145 2.18 2.00 -16.91
C GLU A 145 3.54 2.67 -16.76
N LYS A 146 3.60 3.87 -16.20
CA LYS A 146 4.86 4.58 -15.95
C LYS A 146 5.76 3.90 -14.91
N TYR A 147 5.17 3.31 -13.87
CA TYR A 147 5.93 2.77 -12.73
C TYR A 147 6.04 1.23 -12.74
N PHE A 148 5.18 0.54 -13.45
CA PHE A 148 5.09 -0.92 -13.47
C PHE A 148 5.14 -1.53 -14.88
N ALA A 149 5.48 -0.76 -15.92
CA ALA A 149 5.77 -1.31 -17.24
C ALA A 149 7.15 -1.98 -17.20
N PHE A 150 7.15 -3.29 -17.26
CA PHE A 150 8.34 -4.13 -17.44
C PHE A 150 8.29 -4.81 -18.79
#